data_4b31e767987f3b6ecd696545078cdf0b
#
_entry.id   4b31e767987f3b6ecd696545078cdf0b
#
_cell.length_a   1.000
_cell.length_b   1.000
_cell.length_c   1.000
_cell.angle_alpha   90.00
_cell.angle_beta   90.00
_cell.angle_gamma   90.00
#
_symmetry.space_group_name_H-M   'P 1'
#
loop_
_entity.id
_entity.type
_entity.pdbx_description
1 polymer ?
#
loop_
_entity_poly.entity_id
_entity_poly.type
_entity_poly.pdbx_seq_one_letter_code
_entity_poly.pdbx_strand_id
1 'polypeptide(L)'
;LIFIIVGALFILLALISANGKDSSSKSLASKLKVFFGVVGILLIIYGGYAYENNNLQAPIEQVNVGNKLQVELPAEKIQIISPLQDDAVACRILTMGVYPVAHDKDIWVVLKPSDDKYYPQSDHTNTSYKRNGEWQVITRFGGDKDESYEIITYETDATASDFFSATILSWKNSESYSGLSLEEIPEGAKEVDRITVSLQENCRGVH
;
A
#
# COMPACT_ATOMS: atom_id res chain seq x y z
N LEU A 1 -29.69 1.82 -9.77
CA LEU A 1 -30.63 1.27 -8.78
C LEU A 1 -32.09 1.63 -9.11
N ILE A 2 -32.41 2.91 -9.39
CA ILE A 2 -33.77 3.41 -9.67
C ILE A 2 -34.42 2.65 -10.85
N PHE A 3 -33.72 2.44 -11.96
CA PHE A 3 -34.24 1.74 -13.14
C PHE A 3 -34.59 0.28 -12.88
N ILE A 4 -33.85 -0.38 -12.01
CA ILE A 4 -34.12 -1.79 -11.62
C ILE A 4 -35.41 -1.84 -10.79
N ILE A 5 -35.58 -0.92 -9.84
CA ILE A 5 -36.80 -0.83 -9.00
C ILE A 5 -38.03 -0.52 -9.84
N VAL A 6 -37.94 0.44 -10.78
CA VAL A 6 -39.02 0.80 -11.67
C VAL A 6 -39.38 -0.37 -12.60
N GLY A 7 -38.38 -1.07 -13.16
CA GLY A 7 -38.61 -2.23 -14.00
C GLY A 7 -39.32 -3.38 -13.26
N ALA A 8 -38.91 -3.67 -12.01
CA ALA A 8 -39.57 -4.66 -11.16
C ALA A 8 -41.03 -4.29 -10.84
N LEU A 9 -41.31 -2.99 -10.63
CA LEU A 9 -42.68 -2.50 -10.39
C LEU A 9 -43.61 -2.71 -11.60
N PHE A 10 -43.09 -2.48 -12.83
CA PHE A 10 -43.87 -2.75 -14.05
C PHE A 10 -44.18 -4.22 -14.25
N ILE A 11 -43.24 -5.12 -13.94
CA ILE A 11 -43.49 -6.57 -14.00
C ILE A 11 -44.54 -6.97 -12.95
N LEU A 12 -44.45 -6.45 -11.73
CA LEU A 12 -45.44 -6.72 -10.66
C LEU A 12 -46.86 -6.27 -11.06
N LEU A 13 -46.98 -5.08 -11.64
CA LEU A 13 -48.27 -4.56 -12.17
C LEU A 13 -48.84 -5.42 -13.27
N ALA A 14 -48.00 -5.93 -14.17
CA ALA A 14 -48.40 -6.87 -15.22
C ALA A 14 -48.94 -8.17 -14.63
N LEU A 15 -48.33 -8.71 -13.57
CA LEU A 15 -48.76 -9.95 -12.87
C LEU A 15 -50.05 -9.76 -12.11
N ILE A 16 -50.22 -8.62 -11.39
CA ILE A 16 -51.46 -8.31 -10.66
C ILE A 16 -52.64 -8.16 -11.61
N SER A 17 -52.44 -7.49 -12.75
CA SER A 17 -53.44 -7.36 -13.83
C SER A 17 -53.81 -8.68 -14.48
N ALA A 18 -52.98 -9.74 -14.32
CA ALA A 18 -53.27 -11.07 -14.84
C ALA A 18 -54.32 -11.85 -14.04
N ASN A 19 -54.57 -11.48 -12.78
CA ASN A 19 -55.42 -12.24 -11.87
C ASN A 19 -56.90 -11.72 -11.79
N GLY A 20 -57.21 -10.62 -12.52
CA GLY A 20 -58.60 -10.10 -12.59
C GLY A 20 -59.48 -10.93 -13.50
N LYS A 21 -60.46 -11.59 -12.95
CA LYS A 21 -61.51 -12.36 -13.66
C LYS A 21 -62.58 -11.41 -14.19
N ASP A 22 -62.37 -10.78 -15.35
CA ASP A 22 -63.47 -10.16 -16.10
C ASP A 22 -63.37 -10.45 -17.60
N SER A 23 -64.49 -10.95 -18.13
CA SER A 23 -64.54 -11.77 -19.36
C SER A 23 -64.89 -11.01 -20.64
N SER A 24 -64.76 -9.69 -20.72
CA SER A 24 -65.28 -8.96 -21.89
C SER A 24 -64.28 -8.10 -22.68
N SER A 25 -62.98 -8.02 -22.27
CA SER A 25 -62.01 -7.25 -23.05
C SER A 25 -60.68 -7.96 -23.25
N LYS A 26 -60.72 -9.24 -23.57
CA LYS A 26 -59.56 -10.18 -23.53
C LYS A 26 -58.43 -9.83 -24.52
N SER A 27 -58.68 -9.09 -25.63
CA SER A 27 -57.67 -8.83 -26.64
C SER A 27 -56.75 -7.65 -26.30
N LEU A 28 -57.29 -6.53 -25.85
CA LEU A 28 -56.50 -5.31 -25.55
C LEU A 28 -55.73 -5.46 -24.25
N ALA A 29 -56.36 -6.04 -23.24
CA ALA A 29 -55.70 -6.27 -21.93
C ALA A 29 -54.53 -7.25 -22.03
N SER A 30 -54.64 -8.29 -22.86
CA SER A 30 -53.56 -9.22 -23.11
C SER A 30 -52.37 -8.59 -23.79
N LYS A 31 -52.57 -7.75 -24.81
CA LYS A 31 -51.51 -7.02 -25.52
C LYS A 31 -50.83 -6.01 -24.62
N LEU A 32 -51.60 -5.33 -23.75
CA LEU A 32 -51.05 -4.34 -22.80
C LEU A 32 -50.16 -5.03 -21.71
N LYS A 33 -50.53 -6.22 -21.25
CA LYS A 33 -49.73 -7.01 -20.28
C LYS A 33 -48.40 -7.44 -20.87
N VAL A 34 -48.40 -7.93 -22.12
CA VAL A 34 -47.14 -8.29 -22.79
C VAL A 34 -46.26 -7.07 -23.00
N PHE A 35 -46.82 -5.92 -23.37
CA PHE A 35 -46.10 -4.68 -23.55
C PHE A 35 -45.40 -4.23 -22.26
N PHE A 36 -46.12 -4.18 -21.12
CA PHE A 36 -45.54 -3.81 -19.84
C PHE A 36 -44.50 -4.80 -19.33
N GLY A 37 -44.69 -6.09 -19.56
CA GLY A 37 -43.70 -7.12 -19.27
C GLY A 37 -42.39 -6.92 -20.04
N VAL A 38 -42.46 -6.70 -21.34
CA VAL A 38 -41.30 -6.45 -22.20
C VAL A 38 -40.57 -5.15 -21.83
N VAL A 39 -41.31 -4.07 -21.57
CA VAL A 39 -40.72 -2.78 -21.14
C VAL A 39 -40.03 -2.96 -19.78
N GLY A 40 -40.62 -3.68 -18.84
CA GLY A 40 -40.01 -3.94 -17.54
C GLY A 40 -38.69 -4.71 -17.64
N ILE A 41 -38.62 -5.73 -18.50
CA ILE A 41 -37.38 -6.50 -18.76
C ILE A 41 -36.31 -5.61 -19.39
N LEU A 42 -36.67 -4.77 -20.39
CA LEU A 42 -35.73 -3.87 -21.04
C LEU A 42 -35.16 -2.83 -20.05
N LEU A 43 -35.96 -2.33 -19.13
CA LEU A 43 -35.50 -1.39 -18.10
C LEU A 43 -34.53 -2.06 -17.11
N ILE A 44 -34.76 -3.32 -16.78
CA ILE A 44 -33.82 -4.07 -15.91
C ILE A 44 -32.50 -4.30 -16.62
N ILE A 45 -32.53 -4.74 -17.88
CA ILE A 45 -31.31 -4.97 -18.69
C ILE A 45 -30.54 -3.65 -18.86
N TYR A 46 -31.23 -2.56 -19.21
CA TYR A 46 -30.61 -1.26 -19.37
C TYR A 46 -30.04 -0.72 -18.03
N GLY A 47 -30.79 -0.89 -16.93
CA GLY A 47 -30.33 -0.51 -15.60
C GLY A 47 -29.11 -1.30 -15.14
N GLY A 48 -29.04 -2.61 -15.45
CA GLY A 48 -27.88 -3.47 -15.20
C GLY A 48 -26.67 -3.01 -16.02
N TYR A 49 -26.86 -2.79 -17.31
CA TYR A 49 -25.80 -2.31 -18.19
C TYR A 49 -25.26 -0.92 -17.80
N ALA A 50 -26.14 0.01 -17.45
CA ALA A 50 -25.76 1.33 -16.97
C ALA A 50 -25.07 1.29 -15.60
N TYR A 51 -25.45 0.34 -14.74
CA TYR A 51 -24.79 0.14 -13.43
C TYR A 51 -23.37 -0.40 -13.59
N GLU A 52 -23.17 -1.41 -14.45
CA GLU A 52 -21.83 -1.94 -14.73
C GLU A 52 -20.92 -0.88 -15.36
N ASN A 53 -21.41 -0.16 -16.37
CA ASN A 53 -20.61 0.89 -17.03
C ASN A 53 -20.26 2.07 -16.09
N ASN A 54 -21.15 2.46 -15.19
CA ASN A 54 -20.85 3.51 -14.21
C ASN A 54 -19.90 3.05 -13.11
N ASN A 55 -19.89 1.77 -12.76
CA ASN A 55 -18.91 1.23 -11.79
C ASN A 55 -17.53 0.98 -12.42
N LEU A 56 -17.46 0.76 -13.74
CA LEU A 56 -16.19 0.67 -14.47
C LEU A 56 -15.56 2.04 -14.73
N GLN A 57 -16.34 3.12 -14.62
CA GLN A 57 -15.90 4.50 -14.73
C GLN A 57 -16.10 5.26 -13.40
N ALA A 58 -15.76 4.67 -12.26
CA ALA A 58 -15.41 5.50 -11.11
C ALA A 58 -14.28 6.41 -11.62
N PRO A 59 -14.42 7.75 -11.57
CA PRO A 59 -13.30 8.60 -11.90
C PRO A 59 -12.19 8.14 -10.97
N ILE A 60 -11.10 7.64 -11.55
CA ILE A 60 -9.83 7.58 -10.85
C ILE A 60 -9.59 9.06 -10.56
N GLU A 61 -9.95 9.47 -9.34
CA GLU A 61 -9.46 10.73 -8.80
C GLU A 61 -7.97 10.64 -9.06
N GLN A 62 -7.47 11.44 -9.99
CA GLN A 62 -6.05 11.60 -10.20
C GLN A 62 -5.58 12.30 -8.93
N VAL A 63 -5.40 11.52 -7.88
CA VAL A 63 -4.51 11.89 -6.79
C VAL A 63 -3.22 12.20 -7.52
N ASN A 64 -2.89 13.48 -7.52
CA ASN A 64 -1.63 13.98 -8.05
C ASN A 64 -0.55 13.38 -7.14
N VAL A 65 -0.22 12.10 -7.38
CA VAL A 65 0.85 11.40 -6.69
C VAL A 65 2.12 11.96 -7.31
N GLY A 66 2.54 13.10 -6.78
CA GLY A 66 3.90 13.56 -6.96
C GLY A 66 4.81 12.38 -6.59
N ASN A 67 5.66 11.97 -7.51
CA ASN A 67 6.57 10.84 -7.40
C ASN A 67 5.89 9.46 -7.31
N LYS A 68 5.27 9.02 -8.39
CA LYS A 68 4.94 7.61 -8.55
C LYS A 68 6.23 6.80 -8.57
N LEU A 69 6.46 6.01 -7.52
CA LEU A 69 7.51 5.02 -7.54
C LEU A 69 7.25 4.05 -8.72
N GLN A 70 8.14 4.01 -9.70
CA GLN A 70 8.10 3.00 -10.75
C GLN A 70 8.97 1.82 -10.31
N VAL A 71 8.32 0.74 -9.91
CA VAL A 71 8.97 -0.54 -9.64
C VAL A 71 8.65 -1.47 -10.80
N GLU A 72 9.67 -1.84 -11.55
CA GLU A 72 9.57 -2.90 -12.56
C GLU A 72 9.82 -4.25 -11.88
N LEU A 73 8.95 -5.22 -12.11
CA LEU A 73 9.10 -6.58 -11.60
C LEU A 73 9.38 -7.54 -12.75
N PRO A 74 10.34 -8.49 -12.58
CA PRO A 74 11.19 -8.70 -11.42
C PRO A 74 12.17 -7.54 -11.18
N ALA A 75 12.42 -7.21 -9.91
CA ALA A 75 13.31 -6.10 -9.55
C ALA A 75 14.74 -6.36 -10.07
N GLU A 76 15.34 -5.36 -10.71
CA GLU A 76 16.72 -5.41 -11.20
C GLU A 76 17.74 -4.90 -10.18
N LYS A 77 17.27 -4.13 -9.18
CA LYS A 77 18.11 -3.55 -8.12
C LYS A 77 17.39 -3.58 -6.77
N ILE A 78 18.16 -3.41 -5.70
CA ILE A 78 17.59 -3.19 -4.37
C ILE A 78 17.06 -1.76 -4.32
N GLN A 79 15.82 -1.59 -3.84
CA GLN A 79 15.16 -0.29 -3.80
C GLN A 79 14.14 -0.23 -2.67
N ILE A 80 14.05 0.93 -2.00
CA ILE A 80 12.99 1.24 -1.03
C ILE A 80 11.71 1.56 -1.81
N ILE A 81 10.59 0.98 -1.40
CA ILE A 81 9.27 1.23 -2.00
C ILE A 81 8.28 1.86 -1.02
N SER A 82 8.58 1.79 0.29
CA SER A 82 7.79 2.43 1.35
C SER A 82 8.69 2.69 2.56
N PRO A 83 8.70 3.91 3.14
CA PRO A 83 8.01 5.11 2.68
C PRO A 83 8.57 5.63 1.35
N LEU A 84 7.93 6.65 0.77
CA LEU A 84 8.43 7.34 -0.41
C LEU A 84 9.34 8.52 -0.03
N GLN A 85 10.09 9.01 -1.01
CA GLN A 85 10.87 10.24 -0.87
C GLN A 85 9.98 11.40 -0.41
N ASP A 86 10.43 12.13 0.62
CA ASP A 86 9.77 13.28 1.23
C ASP A 86 8.45 12.98 1.98
N ASP A 87 8.17 11.70 2.27
CA ASP A 87 7.03 11.34 3.10
C ASP A 87 7.18 11.84 4.55
N ALA A 88 6.05 12.20 5.17
CA ALA A 88 5.96 12.41 6.60
C ALA A 88 5.64 11.08 7.30
N VAL A 89 6.49 10.65 8.24
CA VAL A 89 6.43 9.32 8.85
C VAL A 89 6.16 9.37 10.36
N ALA A 90 5.52 8.32 10.89
CA ALA A 90 5.35 8.12 12.32
C ALA A 90 6.64 7.64 12.99
N CYS A 91 6.69 7.67 14.33
CA CYS A 91 7.87 7.24 15.12
C CYS A 91 8.30 5.79 14.86
N ARG A 92 7.38 4.96 14.38
CA ARG A 92 7.64 3.56 14.04
C ARG A 92 6.86 3.19 12.80
N ILE A 93 7.58 2.75 11.78
CA ILE A 93 7.00 2.34 10.49
C ILE A 93 7.55 1.00 10.03
N LEU A 94 6.86 0.37 9.09
CA LEU A 94 7.40 -0.74 8.31
C LEU A 94 8.06 -0.15 7.06
N THR A 95 9.39 -0.20 7.01
CA THR A 95 10.14 0.13 5.78
C THR A 95 10.21 -1.11 4.91
N MET A 96 9.85 -0.97 3.65
CA MET A 96 9.77 -2.07 2.69
C MET A 96 10.51 -1.72 1.40
N GLY A 97 10.99 -2.77 0.74
CA GLY A 97 11.64 -2.62 -0.55
C GLY A 97 11.60 -3.89 -1.37
N VAL A 98 12.23 -3.80 -2.53
CA VAL A 98 12.39 -4.92 -3.46
C VAL A 98 13.86 -5.23 -3.68
N TYR A 99 14.16 -6.46 -4.12
CA TYR A 99 15.51 -6.89 -4.47
C TYR A 99 15.46 -7.92 -5.60
N PRO A 100 16.55 -8.06 -6.40
CA PRO A 100 16.65 -9.11 -7.40
C PRO A 100 16.55 -10.49 -6.74
N VAL A 101 15.72 -11.39 -7.26
CA VAL A 101 15.46 -12.72 -6.64
C VAL A 101 16.75 -13.54 -6.45
N ALA A 102 17.74 -13.35 -7.31
CA ALA A 102 19.05 -14.01 -7.22
C ALA A 102 20.01 -13.38 -6.17
N HIS A 103 19.58 -12.29 -5.49
CA HIS A 103 20.40 -11.61 -4.50
C HIS A 103 20.50 -12.43 -3.20
N ASP A 104 21.69 -12.79 -2.79
CA ASP A 104 22.00 -13.69 -1.68
C ASP A 104 22.55 -13.01 -0.42
N LYS A 105 22.95 -11.74 -0.50
CA LYS A 105 23.50 -10.97 0.61
C LYS A 105 22.42 -10.43 1.54
N ASP A 106 22.83 -9.98 2.72
CA ASP A 106 21.92 -9.32 3.64
C ASP A 106 21.58 -7.90 3.18
N ILE A 107 20.40 -7.43 3.58
CA ILE A 107 19.93 -6.07 3.34
C ILE A 107 19.72 -5.40 4.70
N TRP A 108 20.41 -4.29 4.92
CA TRP A 108 20.30 -3.50 6.14
C TRP A 108 19.70 -2.13 5.86
N VAL A 109 18.84 -1.68 6.74
CA VAL A 109 18.39 -0.28 6.79
C VAL A 109 19.14 0.44 7.89
N VAL A 110 19.66 1.60 7.56
CA VAL A 110 20.37 2.49 8.49
C VAL A 110 19.71 3.86 8.43
N LEU A 111 19.34 4.40 9.57
CA LEU A 111 18.87 5.78 9.67
C LEU A 111 20.03 6.74 9.85
N LYS A 112 19.93 7.90 9.19
CA LYS A 112 20.83 9.02 9.41
C LYS A 112 20.01 10.28 9.67
N PRO A 113 19.85 10.69 10.95
CA PRO A 113 19.24 11.97 11.33
C PRO A 113 20.15 13.16 11.05
N SER A 114 19.76 14.34 11.51
CA SER A 114 20.50 15.58 11.38
C SER A 114 21.82 15.66 12.18
N ASP A 115 22.08 14.68 13.05
CA ASP A 115 23.33 14.59 13.83
C ASP A 115 24.52 13.98 13.07
N ASP A 116 24.31 13.63 11.79
CA ASP A 116 25.27 12.96 10.92
C ASP A 116 25.77 11.60 11.40
N LYS A 117 25.04 10.97 12.32
CA LYS A 117 25.33 9.62 12.81
C LYS A 117 24.47 8.57 12.09
N TYR A 118 24.94 7.34 12.08
CA TYR A 118 24.34 6.21 11.41
C TYR A 118 23.79 5.22 12.44
N TYR A 119 22.50 4.88 12.32
CA TYR A 119 21.77 4.04 13.26
C TYR A 119 21.19 2.82 12.55
N PRO A 120 21.92 1.68 12.54
CA PRO A 120 21.39 0.43 11.96
C PRO A 120 20.07 0.03 12.60
N GLN A 121 19.13 -0.38 11.76
CA GLN A 121 17.83 -0.85 12.17
C GLN A 121 17.74 -2.36 12.01
N SER A 122 17.14 -3.02 12.98
CA SER A 122 16.90 -4.45 12.89
C SER A 122 15.53 -4.79 13.44
N ASP A 123 14.97 -5.85 12.93
CA ASP A 123 13.89 -6.58 13.56
C ASP A 123 14.49 -7.64 14.53
N HIS A 124 13.79 -8.71 14.84
CA HIS A 124 14.25 -9.73 15.77
C HIS A 124 15.48 -10.52 15.30
N THR A 125 15.75 -10.52 14.00
CA THR A 125 16.81 -11.31 13.36
C THR A 125 18.08 -10.53 13.02
N ASN A 126 18.17 -9.27 13.42
CA ASN A 126 19.31 -8.39 13.13
C ASN A 126 19.51 -8.02 11.66
N THR A 127 18.60 -8.36 10.77
CA THR A 127 18.62 -8.00 9.36
C THR A 127 17.21 -7.79 8.85
N SER A 128 17.06 -7.27 7.64
CA SER A 128 15.75 -7.15 7.01
C SER A 128 15.20 -8.53 6.63
N TYR A 129 13.93 -8.76 6.91
CA TYR A 129 13.26 -9.97 6.46
C TYR A 129 13.12 -9.96 4.94
N LYS A 130 13.62 -11.02 4.27
CA LYS A 130 13.61 -11.16 2.82
C LYS A 130 12.74 -12.34 2.39
N ARG A 131 11.87 -12.11 1.40
CA ARG A 131 11.03 -13.16 0.80
C ARG A 131 10.58 -12.78 -0.61
N ASN A 132 10.82 -13.66 -1.57
CA ASN A 132 10.27 -13.57 -2.94
C ASN A 132 10.54 -12.24 -3.66
N GLY A 133 11.72 -11.66 -3.49
CA GLY A 133 12.08 -10.38 -4.11
C GLY A 133 11.65 -9.15 -3.33
N GLU A 134 11.04 -9.33 -2.15
CA GLU A 134 10.65 -8.26 -1.24
C GLU A 134 11.43 -8.34 0.07
N TRP A 135 11.77 -7.20 0.66
CA TRP A 135 12.37 -7.10 1.98
C TRP A 135 11.60 -6.10 2.84
N GLN A 136 11.68 -6.29 4.15
CA GLN A 136 11.04 -5.38 5.11
C GLN A 136 11.78 -5.36 6.44
N VAL A 137 11.71 -4.23 7.13
CA VAL A 137 12.22 -4.03 8.48
C VAL A 137 11.38 -2.99 9.22
N ILE A 138 11.20 -3.18 10.52
CA ILE A 138 10.61 -2.15 11.36
C ILE A 138 11.66 -1.09 11.65
N THR A 139 11.39 0.13 11.20
CA THR A 139 12.24 1.31 11.40
C THR A 139 11.68 2.15 12.54
N ARG A 140 12.55 2.55 13.47
CA ARG A 140 12.20 3.34 14.65
C ARG A 140 12.98 4.63 14.66
N PHE A 141 12.25 5.73 14.77
CA PHE A 141 12.81 7.08 14.79
C PHE A 141 12.78 7.62 16.22
N GLY A 142 13.80 8.40 16.56
CA GLY A 142 13.81 9.30 17.70
C GLY A 142 13.78 10.74 17.20
N GLY A 143 13.62 11.73 18.07
CA GLY A 143 13.73 13.13 17.66
C GLY A 143 12.42 13.89 17.68
N ASP A 144 12.46 15.13 17.15
CA ASP A 144 11.35 16.06 17.22
C ASP A 144 10.54 16.03 15.92
N LYS A 145 9.28 16.49 16.00
CA LYS A 145 8.45 16.71 14.82
C LYS A 145 9.18 17.57 13.79
N ASP A 146 8.99 17.25 12.51
CA ASP A 146 9.58 17.89 11.34
C ASP A 146 11.10 17.64 11.19
N GLU A 147 11.72 16.85 12.07
CA GLU A 147 13.11 16.44 11.90
C GLU A 147 13.26 15.54 10.66
N SER A 148 14.31 15.82 9.87
CA SER A 148 14.61 15.10 8.63
C SER A 148 15.51 13.90 8.91
N TYR A 149 15.21 12.78 8.24
CA TYR A 149 15.98 11.54 8.28
C TYR A 149 16.29 11.05 6.89
N GLU A 150 17.51 10.58 6.68
CA GLU A 150 17.80 9.71 5.55
C GLU A 150 17.56 8.26 5.98
N ILE A 151 16.80 7.52 5.20
CA ILE A 151 16.67 6.06 5.28
C ILE A 151 17.58 5.50 4.21
N ILE A 152 18.64 4.82 4.62
CA ILE A 152 19.68 4.32 3.73
C ILE A 152 19.64 2.79 3.74
N THR A 153 19.62 2.19 2.56
CA THR A 153 19.67 0.74 2.41
C THR A 153 21.07 0.31 2.00
N TYR A 154 21.63 -0.63 2.74
CA TYR A 154 22.93 -1.25 2.46
C TYR A 154 22.76 -2.70 2.06
N GLU A 155 23.48 -3.12 1.03
CA GLU A 155 23.81 -4.50 0.77
C GLU A 155 25.06 -4.85 1.59
N THR A 156 25.05 -5.92 2.38
CA THR A 156 26.15 -6.26 3.28
C THR A 156 26.65 -7.68 3.05
N ASP A 157 27.95 -7.87 3.17
CA ASP A 157 28.52 -9.20 3.37
C ASP A 157 28.31 -9.67 4.82
N ALA A 158 28.69 -10.90 5.12
CA ALA A 158 28.49 -11.49 6.45
C ALA A 158 29.23 -10.70 7.55
N THR A 159 30.44 -10.20 7.28
CA THR A 159 31.25 -9.45 8.25
C THR A 159 30.60 -8.13 8.62
N ALA A 160 30.10 -7.39 7.61
CA ALA A 160 29.40 -6.13 7.82
C ALA A 160 28.04 -6.34 8.52
N SER A 161 27.33 -7.41 8.18
CA SER A 161 26.07 -7.79 8.85
C SER A 161 26.29 -8.13 10.33
N ASP A 162 27.34 -8.90 10.63
CA ASP A 162 27.73 -9.22 12.01
C ASP A 162 28.13 -7.96 12.81
N PHE A 163 28.83 -7.03 12.17
CA PHE A 163 29.20 -5.76 12.79
C PHE A 163 27.96 -4.92 13.17
N PHE A 164 27.00 -4.76 12.29
CA PHE A 164 25.76 -4.03 12.61
C PHE A 164 24.95 -4.74 13.71
N SER A 165 24.90 -6.07 13.67
CA SER A 165 24.24 -6.87 14.71
C SER A 165 24.88 -6.68 16.08
N ALA A 166 26.21 -6.75 16.14
CA ALA A 166 26.99 -6.56 17.36
C ALA A 166 26.84 -5.12 17.92
N THR A 167 26.83 -4.13 17.03
CA THR A 167 26.61 -2.72 17.38
C THR A 167 25.25 -2.52 18.06
N ILE A 168 24.17 -3.02 17.46
CA ILE A 168 22.83 -2.92 18.05
C ILE A 168 22.76 -3.65 19.39
N LEU A 169 23.37 -4.84 19.50
CA LEU A 169 23.39 -5.59 20.74
C LEU A 169 24.17 -4.84 21.85
N SER A 170 25.30 -4.22 21.49
CA SER A 170 26.10 -3.39 22.42
C SER A 170 25.28 -2.21 22.93
N TRP A 171 24.57 -1.50 22.02
CA TRP A 171 23.73 -0.38 22.41
C TRP A 171 22.57 -0.79 23.32
N LYS A 172 21.91 -1.90 23.02
CA LYS A 172 20.85 -2.47 23.89
C LYS A 172 21.35 -2.80 25.28
N ASN A 173 22.54 -3.40 25.37
CA ASN A 173 23.13 -3.80 26.67
C ASN A 173 23.60 -2.61 27.52
N SER A 174 24.06 -1.54 26.85
CA SER A 174 24.52 -0.32 27.52
C SER A 174 23.43 0.74 27.70
N GLU A 175 22.23 0.50 27.16
CA GLU A 175 21.14 1.47 27.10
C GLU A 175 21.56 2.82 26.48
N SER A 176 22.56 2.79 25.58
CA SER A 176 23.16 3.98 24.98
C SER A 176 23.30 3.83 23.48
N TYR A 177 22.60 4.65 22.74
CA TYR A 177 22.56 4.66 21.27
C TYR A 177 23.38 5.85 20.74
N SER A 178 24.70 5.69 20.65
CA SER A 178 25.63 6.77 20.28
C SER A 178 25.69 7.07 18.79
N GLY A 179 25.12 6.19 17.95
CA GLY A 179 25.28 6.25 16.51
C GLY A 179 26.72 5.91 16.06
N LEU A 180 26.87 5.47 14.82
CA LEU A 180 28.16 5.25 14.17
C LEU A 180 28.58 6.51 13.41
N SER A 181 29.86 6.78 13.29
CA SER A 181 30.39 7.74 12.33
C SER A 181 30.46 7.10 10.93
N LEU A 182 30.68 7.88 9.89
CA LEU A 182 30.82 7.37 8.52
C LEU A 182 32.02 6.40 8.40
N GLU A 183 33.12 6.70 9.10
CA GLU A 183 34.32 5.89 9.08
C GLU A 183 34.17 4.54 9.80
N GLU A 184 33.15 4.42 10.65
CA GLU A 184 32.80 3.18 11.34
C GLU A 184 31.89 2.27 10.50
N ILE A 185 31.35 2.75 9.39
CA ILE A 185 30.57 1.90 8.48
C ILE A 185 31.52 0.90 7.82
N PRO A 186 31.25 -0.43 7.92
CA PRO A 186 32.15 -1.45 7.39
C PRO A 186 32.31 -1.37 5.87
N GLU A 187 33.52 -1.64 5.36
CA GLU A 187 33.76 -1.68 3.90
C GLU A 187 32.87 -2.68 3.16
N GLY A 188 32.44 -3.76 3.83
CA GLY A 188 31.52 -4.76 3.28
C GLY A 188 30.06 -4.29 3.21
N ALA A 189 29.74 -3.10 3.70
CA ALA A 189 28.42 -2.47 3.61
C ALA A 189 28.40 -1.48 2.44
N LYS A 190 27.73 -1.86 1.35
CA LYS A 190 27.58 -1.03 0.15
C LYS A 190 26.23 -0.37 0.13
N GLU A 191 26.17 0.96 0.11
CA GLU A 191 24.93 1.71 -0.09
C GLU A 191 24.35 1.40 -1.48
N VAL A 192 23.04 1.10 -1.52
CA VAL A 192 22.32 0.71 -2.74
C VAL A 192 21.10 1.54 -3.02
N ASP A 193 20.50 2.14 -1.99
CA ASP A 193 19.38 3.07 -2.15
C ASP A 193 19.27 4.01 -0.94
N ARG A 194 18.66 5.19 -1.15
CA ARG A 194 18.47 6.21 -0.13
C ARG A 194 17.25 7.05 -0.41
N ILE A 195 16.47 7.35 0.62
CA ILE A 195 15.39 8.32 0.58
C ILE A 195 15.47 9.25 1.79
N THR A 196 14.84 10.41 1.70
CA THR A 196 14.66 11.35 2.80
C THR A 196 13.21 11.34 3.23
N VAL A 197 12.96 11.38 4.55
CA VAL A 197 11.64 11.48 5.16
C VAL A 197 11.67 12.52 6.27
N SER A 198 10.50 12.97 6.75
CA SER A 198 10.36 13.85 7.91
C SER A 198 9.44 13.25 8.96
N LEU A 199 9.65 13.59 10.24
CA LEU A 199 8.77 13.12 11.31
C LEU A 199 7.48 13.91 11.35
N GLN A 200 6.33 13.24 11.39
CA GLN A 200 5.02 13.89 11.54
C GLN A 200 4.68 14.24 12.99
N GLU A 201 5.43 13.71 13.97
CA GLU A 201 5.20 13.85 15.41
C GLU A 201 6.51 13.79 16.21
N ASN A 202 6.44 14.14 17.50
CA ASN A 202 7.60 14.00 18.39
C ASN A 202 7.81 12.53 18.77
N CYS A 203 9.01 12.03 18.55
CA CYS A 203 9.40 10.64 18.75
C CYS A 203 10.40 10.42 19.89
N ARG A 204 10.79 11.47 20.62
CA ARG A 204 11.70 11.34 21.77
C ARG A 204 11.09 10.50 22.87
N GLY A 205 11.80 9.43 23.26
CA GLY A 205 11.37 8.50 24.33
C GLY A 205 10.27 7.53 23.94
N VAL A 206 9.91 7.44 22.68
CA VAL A 206 9.02 6.42 22.12
C VAL A 206 9.89 5.23 21.69
N HIS A 207 9.92 4.15 22.47
CA HIS A 207 10.73 2.95 22.23
C HIS A 207 9.88 1.72 21.97
#